data_8e5f7dec59f37279eae9b7112ea396d0
#
_entry.id   8e5f7dec59f37279eae9b7112ea396d0
#
_cell.length_a   1.000
_cell.length_b   1.000
_cell.length_c   1.000
_cell.angle_alpha   90.00
_cell.angle_beta   90.00
_cell.angle_gamma   90.00
#
_symmetry.space_group_name_H-M   'P 1'
#
loop_
_entity.id
_entity.type
_entity.pdbx_description
1 polymer ?
#
loop_
_entity_poly.entity_id
_entity_poly.type
_entity_poly.pdbx_seq_one_letter_code
_entity_poly.pdbx_strand_id
1 'polypeptide(L)' 'MLKKANDSKYGLAAAIWTKDINKAHLISAKLNVGVVWVDSWYLRDLRTPFGGMKLSGIGREGGQHSLDFYSELTNVCIKL' A
#
# COMPACT_ATOMS: atom_id res chain seq x y z
N MET A 1 -12.61 -2.39 17.73
CA MET A 1 -11.84 -1.30 17.08
C MET A 1 -11.45 -1.64 15.64
N LEU A 2 -10.77 -2.75 15.40
CA LEU A 2 -10.36 -3.18 14.05
C LEU A 2 -11.53 -3.34 13.08
N LYS A 3 -12.65 -3.91 13.54
CA LYS A 3 -13.86 -4.05 12.72
C LYS A 3 -14.37 -2.69 12.23
N LYS A 4 -14.37 -1.67 13.08
CA LYS A 4 -14.77 -0.30 12.70
C LYS A 4 -13.79 0.29 11.69
N ALA A 5 -12.49 0.07 11.87
CA ALA A 5 -11.48 0.59 10.96
C ALA A 5 -11.63 0.00 9.55
N ASN A 6 -12.04 -1.27 9.45
CA ASN A 6 -12.26 -1.94 8.16
C ASN A 6 -13.66 -1.75 7.59
N ASP A 7 -14.57 -1.11 8.31
CA ASP A 7 -15.98 -0.94 7.90
C ASP A 7 -16.20 0.24 6.93
N SER A 8 -15.14 0.78 6.37
CA SER A 8 -15.21 1.82 5.34
C SER A 8 -15.23 1.20 3.95
N LYS A 9 -15.90 1.89 3.01
CA LYS A 9 -15.81 1.57 1.58
C LYS A 9 -14.47 1.94 0.98
N TYR A 10 -13.67 2.70 1.69
CA TYR A 10 -12.35 3.17 1.28
C TYR A 10 -11.25 2.45 2.05
N GLY A 11 -10.06 2.42 1.47
CA GLY A 11 -8.92 1.76 2.08
C GLY A 11 -7.59 2.28 1.54
N LEU A 12 -7.36 3.59 1.62
CA LEU A 12 -6.11 4.17 1.15
C LEU A 12 -4.99 3.97 2.17
N ALA A 13 -5.18 4.50 3.36
CA ALA A 13 -4.13 4.54 4.36
C ALA A 13 -4.69 4.49 5.78
N ALA A 14 -3.86 4.06 6.70
CA ALA A 14 -4.14 4.11 8.14
C ALA A 14 -2.88 4.47 8.91
N ALA A 15 -3.06 5.03 10.10
CA ALA A 15 -1.98 5.24 11.05
C ALA A 15 -2.30 4.50 12.35
N ILE A 16 -1.28 3.88 12.92
CA ILE A 16 -1.34 3.18 14.20
C ILE A 16 -0.38 3.89 15.16
N TRP A 17 -0.87 4.24 16.32
CA TRP A 17 -0.08 4.85 17.38
C TRP A 17 0.03 3.88 18.55
N THR A 18 1.18 3.28 18.75
CA THR A 18 1.43 2.30 19.81
C THR A 18 2.90 2.19 20.13
N LYS A 19 3.21 1.88 21.38
CA LYS A 19 4.58 1.54 21.82
C LYS A 19 4.84 0.04 21.77
N ASP A 20 3.82 -0.77 21.45
CA ASP A 20 3.91 -2.22 21.40
C ASP A 20 4.09 -2.67 19.94
N ILE A 21 5.29 -3.11 19.60
CA ILE A 21 5.62 -3.56 18.25
C ILE A 21 4.81 -4.78 17.82
N ASN A 22 4.47 -5.65 18.73
CA ASN A 22 3.64 -6.83 18.42
C ASN A 22 2.24 -6.42 18.00
N LYS A 23 1.64 -5.46 18.70
CA LYS A 23 0.34 -4.90 18.31
C LYS A 23 0.42 -4.20 16.95
N ALA A 24 1.49 -3.45 16.70
CA ALA A 24 1.70 -2.79 15.41
C ALA A 24 1.66 -3.80 14.27
N HIS A 25 2.41 -4.89 14.36
CA HIS A 25 2.42 -5.93 13.34
C HIS A 25 1.08 -6.64 13.19
N LEU A 26 0.46 -7.05 14.30
CA LEU A 26 -0.82 -7.75 14.27
C LEU A 26 -1.94 -6.91 13.66
N ILE A 27 -2.02 -5.65 14.04
CA ILE A 27 -3.07 -4.76 13.54
C ILE A 27 -2.82 -4.39 12.09
N SER A 28 -1.57 -4.09 11.72
CA SER A 28 -1.21 -3.78 10.33
C SER A 28 -1.62 -4.89 9.37
N ALA A 29 -1.39 -6.14 9.75
CA ALA A 29 -1.74 -7.30 8.92
C ALA A 29 -3.25 -7.48 8.73
N LYS A 30 -4.06 -6.93 9.62
CA LYS A 30 -5.52 -7.06 9.59
C LYS A 30 -6.25 -5.85 9.04
N LEU A 31 -5.56 -4.74 8.81
CA LEU A 31 -6.14 -3.55 8.20
C LEU A 31 -6.23 -3.73 6.69
N ASN A 32 -7.39 -3.42 6.13
CA ASN A 32 -7.62 -3.51 4.69
C ASN A 32 -7.39 -2.14 4.03
N VAL A 33 -6.14 -1.73 4.00
CA VAL A 33 -5.69 -0.46 3.43
C VAL A 33 -4.40 -0.67 2.64
N GLY A 34 -4.10 0.26 1.74
CA GLY A 34 -2.91 0.18 0.91
C GLY A 34 -1.62 0.54 1.64
N VAL A 35 -1.70 1.45 2.62
CA VAL A 35 -0.53 1.91 3.39
C VAL A 35 -0.88 1.94 4.88
N VAL A 36 0.04 1.46 5.69
CA VAL A 36 -0.06 1.58 7.15
C VAL A 36 1.19 2.29 7.66
N TRP A 37 1.00 3.39 8.38
CA TRP A 37 2.06 4.07 9.11
C TRP A 37 1.96 3.73 10.60
N VAL A 38 3.09 3.47 11.22
CA VAL A 38 3.16 3.24 12.66
C VAL A 38 3.94 4.38 13.30
N ASP A 39 3.35 5.03 14.29
CA ASP A 39 3.89 6.18 15.02
C ASP A 39 4.38 7.30 14.10
N SER A 40 3.75 7.42 12.94
CA SER A 40 4.08 8.43 11.94
C SER A 40 2.87 8.71 11.05
N TRP A 41 2.98 9.75 10.25
CA TRP A 41 2.04 10.08 9.21
C TRP A 41 2.77 10.66 8.02
N TYR A 42 2.48 10.13 6.85
CA TYR A 42 3.07 10.61 5.59
C TYR A 42 4.58 10.41 5.47
N LEU A 43 5.15 9.49 6.24
CA LEU A 43 6.53 9.07 6.04
C LEU A 43 6.58 8.21 4.77
N ARG A 44 7.22 8.76 3.73
CA ARG A 44 7.09 8.17 2.40
C ARG A 44 8.44 8.05 1.71
N ASP A 45 8.65 6.90 1.09
CA ASP A 45 9.73 6.67 0.14
C ASP A 45 9.08 6.42 -1.25
N LEU A 46 9.48 7.19 -2.25
CA LEU A 46 8.90 7.11 -3.59
C LEU A 46 9.18 5.77 -4.30
N ARG A 47 10.08 4.96 -3.78
CA ARG A 47 10.36 3.63 -4.30
C ARG A 47 9.39 2.56 -3.80
N THR A 48 8.68 2.82 -2.72
CA THR A 48 7.73 1.88 -2.14
C THR A 48 6.38 1.96 -2.84
N PRO A 49 5.62 0.86 -2.88
CA PRO A 49 4.30 0.87 -3.50
C PRO A 49 3.35 1.76 -2.72
N PHE A 50 2.59 2.57 -3.43
CA PHE A 50 1.55 3.42 -2.88
C PHE A 50 0.27 3.26 -3.69
N GLY A 51 -0.83 3.04 -3.02
CA GLY A 51 -2.14 2.90 -3.64
C GLY A 51 -3.15 2.35 -2.65
N GLY A 52 -4.42 2.50 -2.97
CA GLY A 52 -5.51 2.13 -2.09
C GLY A 52 -6.07 0.75 -2.36
N MET A 53 -6.91 0.33 -1.45
CA MET A 53 -7.79 -0.82 -1.60
C MET A 53 -9.25 -0.36 -1.67
N LYS A 54 -10.15 -1.26 -2.01
CA LYS A 54 -11.57 -0.98 -2.13
C LYS A 54 -11.82 0.20 -3.10
N LEU A 55 -12.69 1.14 -2.73
CA LEU A 55 -13.00 2.31 -3.57
C LEU A 55 -11.91 3.38 -3.59
N SER A 56 -10.87 3.26 -2.77
CA SER A 56 -9.74 4.19 -2.82
C SER A 56 -8.89 4.02 -4.07
N GLY A 57 -8.99 2.90 -4.76
CA GLY A 57 -8.35 2.72 -6.04
C GLY A 57 -7.89 1.30 -6.30
N ILE A 58 -7.33 1.11 -7.49
CA ILE A 58 -6.69 -0.12 -7.93
C ILE A 58 -5.27 0.20 -8.41
N GLY A 59 -4.39 -0.79 -8.36
CA GLY A 59 -3.00 -0.61 -8.75
C GLY A 59 -2.16 0.03 -7.67
N ARG A 60 -0.89 0.17 -8.00
CA ARG A 60 0.11 0.77 -7.10
C ARG A 60 1.04 1.65 -7.92
N GLU A 61 1.51 2.74 -7.32
CA GLU A 61 2.54 3.60 -7.88
C GLU A 61 3.80 3.58 -7.02
N GLY A 62 4.89 4.10 -7.53
CA GLY A 62 6.19 4.16 -6.85
C GLY A 62 7.22 3.22 -7.45
N GLY A 63 8.36 3.75 -7.87
CA GLY A 63 9.47 2.98 -8.43
C GLY A 63 9.05 2.02 -9.53
N GLN A 64 9.39 0.76 -9.39
CA GLN A 64 9.06 -0.28 -10.37
C GLN A 64 7.55 -0.47 -10.55
N HIS A 65 6.75 -0.25 -9.50
CA HIS A 65 5.29 -0.38 -9.59
C HIS A 65 4.68 0.64 -10.55
N SER A 66 5.21 1.86 -10.60
CA SER A 66 4.77 2.86 -11.58
C SER A 66 5.12 2.44 -13.00
N LEU A 67 6.32 1.90 -13.21
CA LEU A 67 6.72 1.39 -14.51
C LEU A 67 5.79 0.27 -14.99
N ASP A 68 5.49 -0.68 -14.12
CA ASP A 68 4.60 -1.80 -14.45
C ASP A 68 3.17 -1.32 -14.77
N PHE A 69 2.69 -0.33 -14.04
CA PHE A 69 1.33 0.19 -14.21
C PHE A 69 1.15 0.98 -15.51
N TYR A 70 2.14 1.80 -15.88
CA TYR A 70 2.04 2.70 -17.04
C TYR A 70 2.68 2.17 -18.30
N SER A 71 3.13 0.92 -18.32
CA SER A 71 3.76 0.30 -19.48
C SER A 71 3.29 -1.12 -19.69
N GLU A 72 3.54 -1.64 -20.87
CA GLU A 72 3.31 -3.05 -21.19
C GLU A 72 4.62 -3.69 -21.61
N LEU A 73 4.76 -4.96 -21.24
CA LEU A 73 5.94 -5.72 -21.59
C LEU A 73 5.87 -6.18 -23.04
N THR A 74 6.95 -5.96 -23.78
CA THR A 74 7.12 -6.45 -25.13
C THR A 74 8.46 -7.18 -25.23
N ASN A 75 8.45 -8.36 -25.79
CA ASN A 75 9.66 -9.11 -26.06
C ASN A 75 10.07 -8.87 -27.52
N VAL A 76 11.27 -8.35 -27.73
CA VAL A 76 11.87 -8.19 -29.06
C VAL A 76 13.08 -9.09 -29.17
N CYS A 77 13.03 -10.05 -30.08
CA CYS A 77 14.13 -10.99 -30.32
C CYS A 77 14.68 -10.80 -31.73
N ILE A 78 15.95 -10.46 -31.83
CA ILE A 78 16.63 -10.22 -33.12
C ILE A 78 17.76 -11.24 -33.27
N LYS A 79 17.74 -11.99 -34.35
CA LYS A 79 18.85 -12.88 -34.71
C LYS A 79 19.85 -12.09 -35.53
N LEU A 80 21.09 -12.07 -35.05
CA LEU A 80 22.22 -11.41 -35.74
C LEU A 80 23.02 -12.41 -36.63
#